data_d705a49df2508d6ec01bd04c51fcfa24
#
_entry.id   d705a49df2508d6ec01bd04c51fcfa24
#
_cell.length_a   1.000
_cell.length_b   1.000
_cell.length_c   1.000
_cell.angle_alpha   90.00
_cell.angle_beta   90.00
_cell.angle_gamma   90.00
#
_symmetry.space_group_name_H-M   'P 1'
#
loop_
_entity.id
_entity.type
_entity.pdbx_description
1 polymer ?
#
loop_
_entity_poly.entity_id
_entity_poly.type
_entity_poly.pdbx_seq_one_letter_code
_entity_poly.pdbx_strand_id
1 'polypeptide(L)'
;MDKKDFVLDTVEMISQLMGELEGKAFEQEGFSDITMNQMHYLDIIANLGEPTFGDLADNLGITRPSVSGTIKKLIKMGYLDKIQSDQDGRVYFIHLTEKGKRFNNLHSEVHQLLAKRITENLDPFEIEELADLLAKITAP
;
A
#
# COMPACT_ATOMS: atom_id res chain seq x y z
N MET A 1 -4.60 27.69 -20.27
CA MET A 1 -4.89 26.42 -19.56
C MET A 1 -5.75 26.73 -18.34
N ASP A 2 -6.88 26.07 -18.24
CA ASP A 2 -7.72 26.16 -17.05
C ASP A 2 -6.99 25.55 -15.85
N LYS A 3 -7.23 26.09 -14.66
CA LYS A 3 -6.63 25.57 -13.43
C LYS A 3 -7.06 24.13 -13.12
N LYS A 4 -8.27 23.74 -13.57
CA LYS A 4 -8.73 22.34 -13.47
C LYS A 4 -7.94 21.41 -14.38
N ASP A 5 -7.61 21.85 -15.57
CA ASP A 5 -6.78 21.09 -16.51
C ASP A 5 -5.38 20.89 -15.96
N PHE A 6 -4.83 21.92 -15.29
CA PHE A 6 -3.54 21.83 -14.63
C PHE A 6 -3.55 20.79 -13.47
N VAL A 7 -4.63 20.71 -12.73
CA VAL A 7 -4.77 19.67 -11.68
C VAL A 7 -4.78 18.28 -12.29
N LEU A 8 -5.51 18.08 -13.39
CA LEU A 8 -5.53 16.80 -14.09
C LEU A 8 -4.14 16.42 -14.60
N ASP A 9 -3.48 17.32 -15.30
CA ASP A 9 -2.12 17.09 -15.81
C ASP A 9 -1.14 16.76 -14.67
N THR A 10 -1.29 17.41 -13.52
CA THR A 10 -0.46 17.15 -12.33
C THR A 10 -0.73 15.76 -11.77
N VAL A 11 -1.99 15.33 -11.70
CA VAL A 11 -2.36 13.98 -11.25
C VAL A 11 -1.74 12.93 -12.17
N GLU A 12 -1.83 13.13 -13.49
CA GLU A 12 -1.24 12.22 -14.47
C GLU A 12 0.29 12.15 -14.33
N MET A 13 0.93 13.29 -14.13
CA MET A 13 2.39 13.38 -13.93
C MET A 13 2.82 12.65 -12.64
N ILE A 14 2.09 12.84 -11.55
CA ILE A 14 2.35 12.17 -10.27
C ILE A 14 2.18 10.66 -10.43
N SER A 15 1.11 10.23 -11.10
CA SER A 15 0.85 8.82 -11.37
C SER A 15 1.97 8.17 -12.19
N GLN A 16 2.45 8.85 -13.21
CA GLN A 16 3.56 8.38 -14.04
C GLN A 16 4.85 8.29 -13.23
N LEU A 17 5.18 9.33 -12.47
CA LEU A 17 6.37 9.37 -11.62
C LEU A 17 6.35 8.24 -10.60
N MET A 18 5.21 8.00 -9.97
CA MET A 18 5.02 6.90 -9.01
C MET A 18 5.31 5.55 -9.67
N GLY A 19 4.73 5.32 -10.86
CA GLY A 19 4.95 4.08 -11.62
C GLY A 19 6.42 3.86 -12.00
N GLU A 20 7.13 4.92 -12.38
CA GLU A 20 8.55 4.84 -12.69
C GLU A 20 9.41 4.53 -11.47
N LEU A 21 9.15 5.19 -10.34
CA LEU A 21 9.88 4.97 -9.09
C LEU A 21 9.64 3.55 -8.55
N GLU A 22 8.39 3.10 -8.51
CA GLU A 22 8.05 1.76 -8.05
C GLU A 22 8.60 0.68 -8.99
N GLY A 23 8.43 0.86 -10.30
CA GLY A 23 8.91 -0.10 -11.29
C GLY A 23 10.40 -0.37 -11.20
N LYS A 24 11.22 0.67 -11.10
CA LYS A 24 12.66 0.57 -10.93
C LYS A 24 13.04 -0.13 -9.62
N ALA A 25 12.46 0.31 -8.51
CA ALA A 25 12.77 -0.20 -7.19
C ALA A 25 12.39 -1.68 -7.07
N PHE A 26 11.20 -2.04 -7.53
CA PHE A 26 10.69 -3.42 -7.45
C PHE A 26 11.45 -4.37 -8.37
N GLU A 27 11.82 -3.93 -9.57
CA GLU A 27 12.62 -4.73 -10.49
C GLU A 27 14.00 -5.05 -9.89
N GLN A 28 14.68 -4.07 -9.31
CA GLN A 28 16.00 -4.24 -8.69
C GLN A 28 15.99 -5.23 -7.51
N GLU A 29 14.88 -5.25 -6.74
CA GLU A 29 14.73 -6.10 -5.57
C GLU A 29 14.00 -7.42 -5.86
N GLY A 30 13.58 -7.65 -7.10
CA GLY A 30 12.89 -8.88 -7.49
C GLY A 30 11.40 -8.94 -7.13
N PHE A 31 10.74 -7.79 -7.00
CA PHE A 31 9.32 -7.68 -6.65
C PHE A 31 8.40 -7.40 -7.85
N SER A 32 8.86 -7.66 -9.06
CA SER A 32 8.08 -7.37 -10.28
C SER A 32 6.86 -8.29 -10.50
N ASP A 33 6.74 -9.35 -9.72
CA ASP A 33 5.66 -10.34 -9.80
C ASP A 33 4.37 -9.96 -9.07
N ILE A 34 4.38 -8.87 -8.30
CA ILE A 34 3.26 -8.46 -7.46
C ILE A 34 2.32 -7.50 -8.18
N THR A 35 1.01 -7.74 -8.04
CA THR A 35 -0.04 -6.86 -8.59
C THR A 35 -0.38 -5.72 -7.63
N MET A 36 -1.03 -4.66 -8.14
CA MET A 36 -1.49 -3.54 -7.32
C MET A 36 -2.47 -3.99 -6.23
N ASN A 37 -3.40 -4.89 -6.54
CA ASN A 37 -4.33 -5.44 -5.56
C ASN A 37 -3.60 -6.20 -4.46
N GLN A 38 -2.59 -6.99 -4.81
CA GLN A 38 -1.75 -7.70 -3.86
C GLN A 38 -0.93 -6.75 -2.97
N MET A 39 -0.40 -5.66 -3.54
CA MET A 39 0.27 -4.60 -2.77
C MET A 39 -0.65 -4.01 -1.71
N HIS A 40 -1.91 -3.77 -2.08
CA HIS A 40 -2.93 -3.26 -1.16
C HIS A 40 -3.18 -4.20 0.02
N TYR A 41 -3.24 -5.51 -0.24
CA TYR A 41 -3.33 -6.51 0.83
C TYR A 41 -2.15 -6.45 1.80
N LEU A 42 -0.93 -6.38 1.28
CA LEU A 42 0.27 -6.30 2.12
C LEU A 42 0.26 -5.05 2.98
N ASP A 43 -0.16 -3.93 2.43
CA ASP A 43 -0.26 -2.66 3.13
C ASP A 43 -1.27 -2.72 4.29
N ILE A 44 -2.46 -3.26 4.05
CA ILE A 44 -3.48 -3.45 5.07
C ILE A 44 -2.99 -4.39 6.18
N ILE A 45 -2.37 -5.51 5.81
CA ILE A 45 -1.84 -6.47 6.78
C ILE A 45 -0.76 -5.84 7.66
N ALA A 46 0.13 -5.04 7.06
CA ALA A 46 1.16 -4.30 7.80
C ALA A 46 0.52 -3.33 8.82
N ASN A 47 -0.53 -2.63 8.42
CA ASN A 47 -1.22 -1.65 9.26
C ASN A 47 -2.03 -2.29 10.38
N LEU A 48 -2.64 -3.44 10.13
CA LEU A 48 -3.45 -4.16 11.13
C LEU A 48 -2.60 -4.99 12.11
N GLY A 49 -1.34 -5.21 11.78
CA GLY A 49 -0.45 -6.07 12.56
C GLY A 49 -0.58 -7.53 12.12
N GLU A 50 -1.14 -8.38 12.97
CA GLU A 50 -1.38 -9.79 12.63
C GLU A 50 -2.89 -10.07 12.56
N PRO A 51 -3.58 -9.67 11.47
CA PRO A 51 -5.01 -9.86 11.34
C PRO A 51 -5.38 -11.31 11.09
N THR A 52 -6.63 -11.66 11.43
CA THR A 52 -7.26 -12.91 11.00
C THR A 52 -7.82 -12.74 9.59
N PHE A 53 -8.21 -13.85 8.95
CA PHE A 53 -8.94 -13.82 7.67
C PHE A 53 -10.25 -13.02 7.78
N GLY A 54 -10.95 -13.15 8.91
CA GLY A 54 -12.16 -12.38 9.20
C GLY A 54 -11.90 -10.89 9.30
N ASP A 55 -10.83 -10.48 10.00
CA ASP A 55 -10.44 -9.08 10.12
C ASP A 55 -10.18 -8.45 8.74
N LEU A 56 -9.49 -9.19 7.86
CA LEU A 56 -9.24 -8.73 6.49
C LEU A 56 -10.50 -8.62 5.66
N ALA A 57 -11.38 -9.62 5.74
CA ALA A 57 -12.66 -9.60 5.03
C ALA A 57 -13.52 -8.41 5.46
N ASP A 58 -13.58 -8.13 6.76
CA ASP A 58 -14.32 -6.99 7.31
C ASP A 58 -13.71 -5.66 6.87
N ASN A 59 -12.40 -5.52 6.94
CA ASN A 59 -11.69 -4.31 6.54
C ASN A 59 -11.86 -4.01 5.05
N LEU A 60 -11.79 -5.04 4.21
CA LEU A 60 -11.89 -4.91 2.76
C LEU A 60 -13.34 -4.87 2.26
N GLY A 61 -14.31 -5.22 3.10
CA GLY A 61 -15.72 -5.30 2.71
C GLY A 61 -16.01 -6.40 1.68
N ILE A 62 -15.28 -7.50 1.74
CA ILE A 62 -15.41 -8.65 0.82
C ILE A 62 -15.58 -9.95 1.60
N THR A 63 -15.86 -11.05 0.88
CA THR A 63 -16.08 -12.35 1.50
C THR A 63 -14.77 -13.00 1.94
N ARG A 64 -14.84 -13.87 2.96
CA ARG A 64 -13.69 -14.67 3.41
C ARG A 64 -13.10 -15.56 2.31
N PRO A 65 -13.90 -16.23 1.45
CA PRO A 65 -13.34 -16.98 0.32
C PRO A 65 -12.50 -16.13 -0.64
N SER A 66 -12.91 -14.89 -0.91
CA SER A 66 -12.15 -13.96 -1.76
C SER A 66 -10.81 -13.59 -1.12
N VAL A 67 -10.81 -13.29 0.18
CA VAL A 67 -9.59 -13.04 0.97
C VAL A 67 -8.68 -14.26 0.92
N SER A 68 -9.23 -15.44 1.20
CA SER A 68 -8.48 -16.69 1.24
C SER A 68 -7.75 -16.98 -0.07
N GLY A 69 -8.39 -16.71 -1.22
CA GLY A 69 -7.78 -16.88 -2.53
C GLY A 69 -6.54 -16.01 -2.74
N THR A 70 -6.62 -14.73 -2.38
CA THR A 70 -5.50 -13.79 -2.50
C THR A 70 -4.39 -14.12 -1.50
N ILE A 71 -4.74 -14.43 -0.25
CA ILE A 71 -3.77 -14.81 0.78
C ILE A 71 -2.99 -16.07 0.39
N LYS A 72 -3.67 -17.08 -0.14
CA LYS A 72 -3.01 -18.30 -0.66
C LYS A 72 -1.94 -17.98 -1.69
N LYS A 73 -2.26 -17.09 -2.65
CA LYS A 73 -1.31 -16.67 -3.67
C LYS A 73 -0.11 -15.95 -3.07
N LEU A 74 -0.34 -15.04 -2.14
CA LEU A 74 0.72 -14.28 -1.48
C LEU A 74 1.61 -15.15 -0.59
N ILE A 75 1.05 -16.18 0.04
CA ILE A 75 1.84 -17.19 0.77
C ILE A 75 2.72 -17.97 -0.21
N LYS A 76 2.16 -18.43 -1.32
CA LYS A 76 2.90 -19.15 -2.36
C LYS A 76 4.03 -18.31 -2.95
N MET A 77 3.82 -17.01 -3.11
CA MET A 77 4.83 -16.06 -3.59
C MET A 77 5.88 -15.71 -2.52
N GLY A 78 5.67 -16.11 -1.28
CA GLY A 78 6.60 -15.91 -0.18
C GLY A 78 6.47 -14.58 0.57
N TYR A 79 5.42 -13.80 0.31
CA TYR A 79 5.20 -12.50 0.98
C TYR A 79 4.51 -12.62 2.33
N LEU A 80 3.68 -13.63 2.50
CA LEU A 80 2.87 -13.84 3.70
C LEU A 80 3.08 -15.23 4.25
N ASP A 81 2.78 -15.36 5.54
CA ASP A 81 2.68 -16.63 6.23
C ASP A 81 1.48 -16.59 7.18
N LYS A 82 1.03 -17.75 7.62
CA LYS A 82 -0.08 -17.85 8.57
C LYS A 82 0.33 -18.65 9.79
N ILE A 83 -0.14 -18.21 10.96
CA ILE A 83 0.09 -18.86 12.25
C ILE A 83 -1.25 -19.26 12.82
N GLN A 84 -1.37 -20.54 13.18
CA GLN A 84 -2.56 -21.06 13.86
C GLN A 84 -2.66 -20.50 15.27
N SER A 85 -3.85 -20.08 15.68
CA SER A 85 -4.12 -19.63 17.05
C SER A 85 -3.95 -20.77 18.06
N ASP A 86 -3.26 -20.50 19.16
CA ASP A 86 -3.14 -21.46 20.27
C ASP A 86 -4.45 -21.63 21.04
N GLN A 87 -5.36 -20.68 20.93
CA GLN A 87 -6.63 -20.67 21.66
C GLN A 87 -7.77 -21.36 20.90
N ASP A 88 -7.76 -21.22 19.55
CA ASP A 88 -8.76 -21.81 18.67
C ASP A 88 -8.08 -22.25 17.37
N GLY A 89 -7.97 -23.57 17.16
CA GLY A 89 -7.32 -24.15 16.00
C GLY A 89 -8.00 -23.86 14.65
N ARG A 90 -9.19 -23.26 14.67
CA ARG A 90 -9.89 -22.83 13.45
C ARG A 90 -9.47 -21.42 13.02
N VAL A 91 -8.78 -20.66 13.89
CA VAL A 91 -8.35 -19.29 13.66
C VAL A 91 -6.88 -19.26 13.27
N TYR A 92 -6.57 -18.54 12.20
CA TYR A 92 -5.23 -18.29 11.72
C TYR A 92 -4.97 -16.78 11.65
N PHE A 93 -3.80 -16.38 12.13
CA PHE A 93 -3.29 -15.02 11.98
C PHE A 93 -2.37 -14.95 10.76
N ILE A 94 -2.39 -13.82 10.08
CA ILE A 94 -1.61 -13.58 8.87
C ILE A 94 -0.54 -12.55 9.20
N HIS A 95 0.70 -12.83 8.81
CA HIS A 95 1.80 -11.89 8.99
C HIS A 95 2.70 -11.81 7.75
N LEU A 96 3.45 -10.71 7.67
CA LEU A 96 4.45 -10.52 6.62
C LEU A 96 5.68 -11.38 6.92
N THR A 97 6.16 -12.08 5.90
CA THR A 97 7.48 -12.71 5.92
C THR A 97 8.58 -11.64 5.83
N GLU A 98 9.84 -12.03 5.94
CA GLU A 98 10.96 -11.11 5.71
C GLU A 98 10.89 -10.48 4.30
N LYS A 99 10.52 -11.28 3.29
CA LYS A 99 10.28 -10.78 1.93
C LYS A 99 9.14 -9.75 1.89
N GLY A 100 8.02 -10.04 2.57
CA GLY A 100 6.89 -9.13 2.67
C GLY A 100 7.24 -7.83 3.37
N LYS A 101 8.03 -7.88 4.43
CA LYS A 101 8.51 -6.70 5.16
C LYS A 101 9.42 -5.83 4.29
N ARG A 102 10.36 -6.45 3.56
CA ARG A 102 11.23 -5.72 2.63
C ARG A 102 10.44 -5.02 1.55
N PHE A 103 9.44 -5.71 0.98
CA PHE A 103 8.54 -5.11 0.00
C PHE A 103 7.81 -3.91 0.58
N ASN A 104 7.20 -4.07 1.76
CA ASN A 104 6.45 -3.01 2.41
C ASN A 104 7.31 -1.79 2.73
N ASN A 105 8.54 -1.99 3.19
CA ASN A 105 9.49 -0.92 3.44
C ASN A 105 9.86 -0.18 2.16
N LEU A 106 10.15 -0.89 1.09
CA LEU A 106 10.49 -0.30 -0.21
C LEU A 106 9.32 0.51 -0.78
N HIS A 107 8.12 -0.04 -0.70
CA HIS A 107 6.89 0.66 -1.11
C HIS A 107 6.69 1.96 -0.32
N SER A 108 6.90 1.92 0.99
CA SER A 108 6.85 3.10 1.86
C SER A 108 7.93 4.14 1.52
N GLU A 109 9.14 3.71 1.21
CA GLU A 109 10.24 4.60 0.79
C GLU A 109 9.90 5.35 -0.50
N VAL A 110 9.28 4.67 -1.47
CA VAL A 110 8.84 5.31 -2.72
C VAL A 110 7.79 6.39 -2.44
N HIS A 111 6.83 6.11 -1.56
CA HIS A 111 5.84 7.09 -1.14
C HIS A 111 6.48 8.30 -0.45
N GLN A 112 7.47 8.07 0.41
CA GLN A 112 8.21 9.15 1.08
C GLN A 112 8.98 10.01 0.08
N LEU A 113 9.61 9.40 -0.92
CA LEU A 113 10.30 10.13 -1.99
C LEU A 113 9.33 11.01 -2.78
N LEU A 114 8.15 10.50 -3.09
CA LEU A 114 7.12 11.27 -3.78
C LEU A 114 6.63 12.44 -2.93
N ALA A 115 6.34 12.21 -1.66
CA ALA A 115 5.93 13.26 -0.73
C ALA A 115 6.99 14.36 -0.61
N LYS A 116 8.26 13.96 -0.50
CA LYS A 116 9.38 14.88 -0.49
C LYS A 116 9.44 15.72 -1.78
N ARG A 117 9.27 15.07 -2.94
CA ARG A 117 9.26 15.75 -4.25
C ARG A 117 8.16 16.80 -4.35
N ILE A 118 6.99 16.51 -3.79
CA ILE A 118 5.87 17.45 -3.78
C ILE A 118 6.15 18.66 -2.89
N THR A 119 6.84 18.47 -1.77
CA THR A 119 7.01 19.51 -0.73
C THR A 119 8.36 20.23 -0.73
N GLU A 120 9.35 19.72 -1.46
CA GLU A 120 10.73 20.23 -1.38
C GLU A 120 10.91 21.70 -1.79
N ASN A 121 10.04 22.21 -2.64
CA ASN A 121 10.06 23.60 -3.12
C ASN A 121 9.03 24.49 -2.42
N LEU A 122 8.37 23.99 -1.39
CA LEU A 122 7.37 24.71 -0.60
C LEU A 122 7.96 25.16 0.73
N ASP A 123 7.61 26.36 1.18
CA ASP A 123 7.94 26.80 2.52
C ASP A 123 6.97 26.16 3.56
N PRO A 124 7.25 26.27 4.88
CA PRO A 124 6.40 25.67 5.90
C PRO A 124 4.94 26.13 5.87
N PHE A 125 4.68 27.38 5.52
CA PHE A 125 3.33 27.92 5.39
C PHE A 125 2.59 27.28 4.21
N GLU A 126 3.26 27.17 3.06
CA GLU A 126 2.72 26.55 1.85
C GLU A 126 2.44 25.05 2.05
N ILE A 127 3.30 24.36 2.80
CA ILE A 127 3.07 22.94 3.17
C ILE A 127 1.81 22.80 4.01
N GLU A 128 1.59 23.69 4.97
CA GLU A 128 0.39 23.70 5.82
C GLU A 128 -0.87 23.98 4.98
N GLU A 129 -0.82 24.94 4.07
CA GLU A 129 -1.92 25.24 3.14
C GLU A 129 -2.24 24.02 2.25
N LEU A 130 -1.20 23.38 1.70
CA LEU A 130 -1.38 22.18 0.87
C LEU A 130 -2.03 21.06 1.68
N ALA A 131 -1.57 20.82 2.91
CA ALA A 131 -2.13 19.81 3.80
C ALA A 131 -3.63 20.07 4.08
N ASP A 132 -4.00 21.31 4.34
CA ASP A 132 -5.39 21.70 4.56
C ASP A 132 -6.27 21.47 3.33
N LEU A 133 -5.74 21.77 2.13
CA LEU A 133 -6.45 21.53 0.88
C LEU A 133 -6.61 20.03 0.60
N LEU A 134 -5.56 19.24 0.82
CA LEU A 134 -5.59 17.80 0.65
C LEU A 134 -6.56 17.12 1.63
N ALA A 135 -6.67 17.64 2.86
CA ALA A 135 -7.63 17.14 3.84
C ALA A 135 -9.08 17.24 3.36
N LYS A 136 -9.41 18.25 2.56
CA LYS A 136 -10.75 18.38 1.95
C LYS A 136 -11.04 17.30 0.91
N ILE A 137 -10.01 16.77 0.26
CA ILE A 137 -10.12 15.73 -0.76
C ILE A 137 -10.29 14.35 -0.10
N THR A 138 -9.58 14.12 0.99
CA THR A 138 -9.49 12.82 1.68
C THR A 138 -10.50 12.67 2.82
N ALA A 139 -11.18 13.73 3.21
CA ALA A 139 -12.23 13.67 4.23
C ALA A 139 -13.40 12.78 3.78
N PRO A 140 -13.94 11.92 4.69
CA PRO A 140 -15.08 11.07 4.37
C PRO A 140 -16.39 11.87 4.15
#